data_d1edbff3801bbde0f0a70b7fa5b8514c
#
_entry.id   d1edbff3801bbde0f0a70b7fa5b8514c
#
_cell.length_a   1.000
_cell.length_b   1.000
_cell.length_c   1.000
_cell.angle_alpha   90.00
_cell.angle_beta   90.00
_cell.angle_gamma   90.00
#
_symmetry.space_group_name_H-M   'P 1'
#
loop_
_entity.id
_entity.type
_entity.pdbx_description
1 polymer ?
#
loop_
_entity_poly.entity_id
_entity_poly.type
_entity_poly.pdbx_seq_one_letter_code
_entity_poly.pdbx_strand_id
1 'polypeptide(L)'
;INGRQYYKNCYICGDIDFIFGSATAYFESCVIESLCRTTNVNDIQGYITAASTPESQEYGYVFSNCKLISKDCPPNSVYLGRPWRNYAKTVFLECSLGNHIHECGFHDWKKEDARNTVLYAEYRNYPASSADTTSNNRSLNDDIHCIDGRCIPYPHRAEYVCELDAVQAEHFSKENVLSGADHWNP
;
A
#
# COMPACT_ATOMS: atom_id res chain seq x y z
N ILE A 1 6.71 11.16 -12.61
CA ILE A 1 6.01 10.33 -13.59
C ILE A 1 4.53 10.56 -13.38
N ASN A 2 3.77 10.76 -14.45
CA ASN A 2 2.32 10.97 -14.46
C ASN A 2 1.66 10.02 -15.46
N GLY A 3 0.34 10.13 -15.66
CA GLY A 3 -0.42 9.25 -16.52
C GLY A 3 -0.92 7.99 -15.79
N ARG A 4 -1.58 7.09 -16.53
CA ARG A 4 -2.07 5.82 -16.01
C ARG A 4 -1.05 4.72 -16.22
N GLN A 5 -0.89 3.85 -15.22
CA GLN A 5 0.10 2.78 -15.22
C GLN A 5 -0.52 1.50 -14.63
N TYR A 6 -0.17 0.36 -15.20
CA TYR A 6 -0.58 -0.94 -14.71
C TYR A 6 0.61 -1.88 -14.54
N TYR A 7 0.72 -2.45 -13.36
CA TYR A 7 1.75 -3.42 -13.00
C TYR A 7 1.08 -4.70 -12.51
N LYS A 8 1.35 -5.81 -13.17
CA LYS A 8 0.79 -7.11 -12.79
C LYS A 8 1.89 -8.14 -12.60
N ASN A 9 1.84 -8.87 -11.48
CA ASN A 9 2.81 -9.90 -11.15
C ASN A 9 4.27 -9.41 -11.18
N CYS A 10 4.48 -8.14 -10.86
CA CYS A 10 5.82 -7.54 -10.85
C CYS A 10 6.49 -7.71 -9.48
N TYR A 11 7.82 -7.79 -9.51
CA TYR A 11 8.64 -7.62 -8.33
C TYR A 11 9.25 -6.21 -8.34
N ILE A 12 9.02 -5.47 -7.25
CA ILE A 12 9.47 -4.08 -7.09
C ILE A 12 10.15 -3.97 -5.73
N CYS A 13 11.36 -3.43 -5.66
CA CYS A 13 12.06 -3.26 -4.39
C CYS A 13 12.71 -1.89 -4.27
N GLY A 14 12.88 -1.46 -3.04
CA GLY A 14 13.53 -0.20 -2.68
C GLY A 14 13.48 0.07 -1.19
N ASP A 15 14.02 1.22 -0.78
CA ASP A 15 14.10 1.60 0.64
C ASP A 15 13.24 2.82 0.99
N ILE A 16 13.52 3.99 0.41
CA ILE A 16 12.77 5.21 0.71
C ILE A 16 12.05 5.73 -0.54
N ASP A 17 10.73 5.92 -0.39
CA ASP A 17 9.92 6.61 -1.39
C ASP A 17 10.10 6.01 -2.79
N PHE A 18 10.29 4.68 -2.89
CA PHE A 18 10.68 4.06 -4.16
C PHE A 18 9.50 3.92 -5.15
N ILE A 19 8.26 4.08 -4.69
CA ILE A 19 7.08 4.25 -5.54
C ILE A 19 6.57 5.67 -5.32
N PHE A 20 6.94 6.61 -6.21
CA PHE A 20 6.67 8.02 -6.01
C PHE A 20 6.18 8.74 -7.26
N GLY A 21 5.57 9.90 -7.08
CA GLY A 21 5.09 10.75 -8.15
C GLY A 21 3.57 10.93 -8.17
N SER A 22 3.05 11.38 -9.31
CA SER A 22 1.65 11.79 -9.49
C SER A 22 0.84 10.88 -10.44
N ALA A 23 1.35 9.69 -10.75
CA ALA A 23 0.62 8.77 -11.61
C ALA A 23 -0.66 8.24 -10.96
N THR A 24 -1.65 7.89 -11.77
CA THR A 24 -2.65 6.91 -11.41
C THR A 24 -2.06 5.53 -11.72
N ALA A 25 -1.74 4.74 -10.71
CA ALA A 25 -1.08 3.46 -10.92
C ALA A 25 -1.79 2.33 -10.17
N TYR A 26 -2.03 1.23 -10.87
CA TYR A 26 -2.64 0.02 -10.32
C TYR A 26 -1.62 -1.11 -10.28
N PHE A 27 -1.40 -1.65 -9.09
CA PHE A 27 -0.50 -2.77 -8.85
C PHE A 27 -1.33 -3.98 -8.48
N GLU A 28 -1.30 -5.01 -9.32
CA GLU A 28 -2.07 -6.25 -9.12
C GLU A 28 -1.13 -7.43 -8.88
N SER A 29 -1.31 -8.12 -7.76
CA SER A 29 -0.56 -9.34 -7.42
C SER A 29 0.96 -9.16 -7.50
N CYS A 30 1.44 -7.96 -7.16
CA CYS A 30 2.86 -7.63 -7.14
C CYS A 30 3.52 -8.02 -5.82
N VAL A 31 4.82 -8.29 -5.87
CA VAL A 31 5.66 -8.41 -4.69
C VAL A 31 6.41 -7.09 -4.50
N ILE A 32 6.20 -6.45 -3.35
CA ILE A 32 6.83 -5.18 -2.98
C ILE A 32 7.80 -5.45 -1.83
N GLU A 33 9.09 -5.39 -2.10
CA GLU A 33 10.12 -5.68 -1.08
C GLU A 33 10.76 -4.39 -0.57
N SER A 34 10.69 -4.19 0.75
CA SER A 34 11.40 -3.12 1.43
C SER A 34 12.83 -3.55 1.77
N LEU A 35 13.80 -2.75 1.36
CA LEU A 35 15.23 -2.95 1.63
C LEU A 35 15.62 -2.22 2.90
N CYS A 36 16.42 -2.87 3.74
CA CYS A 36 16.88 -2.31 5.00
C CYS A 36 18.01 -1.31 4.74
N ARG A 37 17.93 -0.10 5.34
CA ARG A 37 18.91 0.99 5.14
C ARG A 37 20.02 1.04 6.19
N THR A 38 19.69 0.69 7.41
CA THR A 38 20.59 0.83 8.55
C THR A 38 20.54 -0.41 9.41
N THR A 39 21.62 -0.68 10.10
CA THR A 39 21.71 -1.77 11.07
C THR A 39 21.09 -1.42 12.43
N ASN A 40 20.70 -0.16 12.65
CA ASN A 40 20.03 0.24 13.89
C ASN A 40 18.55 -0.16 13.82
N VAL A 41 18.18 -1.15 14.60
CA VAL A 41 16.83 -1.72 14.65
C VAL A 41 15.75 -0.77 15.14
N ASN A 42 16.13 0.33 15.78
CA ASN A 42 15.20 1.35 16.29
C ASN A 42 14.89 2.46 15.26
N ASP A 43 15.60 2.48 14.13
CA ASP A 43 15.38 3.50 13.11
C ASP A 43 14.25 3.08 12.16
N ILE A 44 13.51 4.06 11.64
CA ILE A 44 12.63 3.85 10.50
C ILE A 44 13.50 3.53 9.27
N GLN A 45 13.25 2.37 8.70
CA GLN A 45 14.02 1.84 7.59
C GLN A 45 13.57 2.41 6.24
N GLY A 46 12.27 2.66 6.08
CA GLY A 46 11.79 3.13 4.79
C GLY A 46 10.34 3.58 4.74
N TYR A 47 9.97 4.00 3.53
CA TYR A 47 8.62 4.36 3.13
C TYR A 47 8.38 3.78 1.74
N ILE A 48 7.32 2.99 1.56
CA ILE A 48 7.05 2.34 0.27
C ILE A 48 6.62 3.38 -0.75
N THR A 49 5.64 4.21 -0.39
CA THR A 49 5.07 5.19 -1.32
C THR A 49 5.31 6.64 -0.89
N ALA A 50 5.49 7.53 -1.88
CA ALA A 50 5.49 8.97 -1.71
C ALA A 50 4.65 9.60 -2.83
N ALA A 51 3.34 9.54 -2.67
CA ALA A 51 2.40 10.08 -3.66
C ALA A 51 2.40 11.61 -3.66
N SER A 52 2.28 12.19 -4.86
CA SER A 52 2.07 13.62 -5.08
C SER A 52 0.85 13.85 -5.99
N THR A 53 -0.20 13.11 -5.74
CA THR A 53 -1.44 13.15 -6.50
C THR A 53 -1.99 14.57 -6.56
N PRO A 54 -2.28 15.14 -7.73
CA PRO A 54 -2.95 16.44 -7.83
C PRO A 54 -4.35 16.41 -7.21
N GLU A 55 -4.81 17.54 -6.68
CA GLU A 55 -6.13 17.65 -6.06
C GLU A 55 -7.26 17.18 -6.98
N SER A 56 -7.20 17.60 -8.25
CA SER A 56 -8.21 17.27 -9.27
C SER A 56 -8.15 15.82 -9.79
N GLN A 57 -7.10 15.06 -9.44
CA GLN A 57 -6.95 13.68 -9.89
C GLN A 57 -7.69 12.73 -8.94
N GLU A 58 -8.61 11.95 -9.46
CA GLU A 58 -9.47 11.06 -8.67
C GLU A 58 -8.68 9.93 -7.99
N TYR A 59 -7.79 9.27 -8.73
CA TYR A 59 -7.03 8.13 -8.25
C TYR A 59 -5.52 8.42 -8.17
N GLY A 60 -4.86 7.85 -7.16
CA GLY A 60 -3.40 7.81 -7.04
C GLY A 60 -2.87 6.38 -7.23
N TYR A 61 -2.22 5.84 -6.20
CA TYR A 61 -1.71 4.47 -6.21
C TYR A 61 -2.72 3.52 -5.58
N VAL A 62 -3.01 2.42 -6.26
CA VAL A 62 -3.85 1.33 -5.76
C VAL A 62 -3.06 0.02 -5.85
N PHE A 63 -2.93 -0.65 -4.71
CA PHE A 63 -2.31 -1.96 -4.59
C PHE A 63 -3.41 -2.98 -4.29
N SER A 64 -3.54 -4.00 -5.13
CA SER A 64 -4.54 -5.05 -4.98
C SER A 64 -3.87 -6.42 -4.96
N ASN A 65 -4.19 -7.22 -3.93
CA ASN A 65 -3.63 -8.56 -3.75
C ASN A 65 -2.09 -8.61 -3.79
N CYS A 66 -1.43 -7.54 -3.35
CA CYS A 66 0.03 -7.47 -3.33
C CYS A 66 0.61 -8.09 -2.06
N LYS A 67 1.86 -8.55 -2.15
CA LYS A 67 2.63 -9.02 -1.01
C LYS A 67 3.69 -7.99 -0.64
N LEU A 68 3.61 -7.45 0.58
CA LEU A 68 4.59 -6.51 1.12
C LEU A 68 5.55 -7.29 2.01
N ILE A 69 6.78 -7.44 1.57
CA ILE A 69 7.78 -8.27 2.22
C ILE A 69 9.05 -7.48 2.57
N SER A 70 9.83 -8.00 3.47
CA SER A 70 11.22 -7.64 3.68
C SER A 70 12.00 -8.82 4.22
N LYS A 71 13.25 -8.95 3.81
CA LYS A 71 14.15 -9.99 4.34
C LYS A 71 14.79 -9.56 5.65
N ASP A 72 15.18 -8.28 5.75
CA ASP A 72 16.09 -7.81 6.78
C ASP A 72 15.55 -6.64 7.60
N CYS A 73 14.44 -5.99 7.20
CA CYS A 73 13.90 -4.87 7.96
C CYS A 73 13.32 -5.35 9.31
N PRO A 74 13.66 -4.67 10.40
CA PRO A 74 13.08 -4.95 11.70
C PRO A 74 11.55 -4.83 11.69
N PRO A 75 10.86 -5.52 12.60
CA PRO A 75 9.42 -5.32 12.76
C PRO A 75 9.08 -3.85 13.02
N ASN A 76 7.93 -3.40 12.48
CA ASN A 76 7.39 -2.06 12.74
C ASN A 76 8.32 -0.90 12.33
N SER A 77 9.06 -1.04 11.22
CA SER A 77 10.10 -0.09 10.81
C SER A 77 9.89 0.54 9.43
N VAL A 78 8.88 0.13 8.67
CA VAL A 78 8.61 0.64 7.32
C VAL A 78 7.16 1.11 7.22
N TYR A 79 6.95 2.34 6.77
CA TYR A 79 5.61 2.85 6.50
C TYR A 79 5.11 2.45 5.11
N LEU A 80 3.81 2.25 4.97
CA LEU A 80 3.13 2.06 3.67
C LEU A 80 3.32 3.28 2.76
N GLY A 81 3.46 4.45 3.36
CA GLY A 81 3.76 5.66 2.62
C GLY A 81 3.74 6.93 3.44
N ARG A 82 4.05 8.04 2.75
CA ARG A 82 4.00 9.39 3.27
C ARG A 82 3.63 10.40 2.18
N PRO A 83 3.02 11.57 2.51
CA PRO A 83 2.55 12.50 1.49
C PRO A 83 3.70 13.37 0.96
N TRP A 84 4.15 13.15 -0.27
CA TRP A 84 5.09 14.08 -0.90
C TRP A 84 4.44 15.45 -1.12
N ARG A 85 3.15 15.47 -1.49
CA ARG A 85 2.33 16.68 -1.59
C ARG A 85 1.00 16.47 -0.87
N ASN A 86 0.28 17.57 -0.60
CA ASN A 86 -1.12 17.50 -0.20
C ASN A 86 -1.92 16.73 -1.26
N TYR A 87 -3.05 16.16 -0.88
CA TYR A 87 -3.92 15.30 -1.72
C TYR A 87 -3.27 13.98 -2.19
N ALA A 88 -2.15 13.58 -1.58
CA ALA A 88 -1.57 12.27 -1.85
C ALA A 88 -2.60 11.15 -1.65
N LYS A 89 -2.70 10.23 -2.62
CA LYS A 89 -3.67 9.13 -2.58
C LYS A 89 -2.97 7.79 -2.74
N THR A 90 -3.15 6.90 -1.76
CA THR A 90 -2.59 5.54 -1.79
C THR A 90 -3.56 4.60 -1.07
N VAL A 91 -3.93 3.51 -1.73
CA VAL A 91 -4.91 2.53 -1.27
C VAL A 91 -4.32 1.13 -1.36
N PHE A 92 -4.48 0.33 -0.30
CA PHE A 92 -4.10 -1.08 -0.26
C PHE A 92 -5.34 -1.95 -0.05
N LEU A 93 -5.58 -2.88 -0.98
CA LEU A 93 -6.74 -3.76 -1.02
C LEU A 93 -6.27 -5.22 -0.95
N GLU A 94 -6.72 -5.94 0.07
CA GLU A 94 -6.48 -7.39 0.20
C GLU A 94 -4.99 -7.77 0.10
N CYS A 95 -4.11 -6.91 0.61
CA CYS A 95 -2.67 -7.12 0.58
C CYS A 95 -2.18 -7.89 1.82
N SER A 96 -1.17 -8.74 1.60
CA SER A 96 -0.42 -9.40 2.66
C SER A 96 0.67 -8.45 3.17
N LEU A 97 0.63 -8.10 4.47
CA LEU A 97 1.55 -7.14 5.08
C LEU A 97 2.56 -7.86 5.98
N GLY A 98 3.85 -7.81 5.62
CA GLY A 98 4.92 -8.32 6.46
C GLY A 98 5.04 -7.57 7.80
N ASN A 99 5.64 -8.20 8.79
CA ASN A 99 5.79 -7.64 10.14
C ASN A 99 6.67 -6.37 10.21
N HIS A 100 7.43 -6.07 9.16
CA HIS A 100 8.22 -4.84 9.03
C HIS A 100 7.34 -3.60 8.85
N ILE A 101 6.07 -3.76 8.45
CA ILE A 101 5.14 -2.64 8.25
C ILE A 101 4.80 -2.01 9.61
N HIS A 102 4.98 -0.68 9.67
CA HIS A 102 4.71 0.12 10.86
C HIS A 102 3.23 0.08 11.25
N GLU A 103 2.95 -0.03 12.55
CA GLU A 103 1.58 -0.13 13.08
C GLU A 103 0.68 1.04 12.68
N CYS A 104 1.21 2.27 12.59
CA CYS A 104 0.46 3.44 12.10
C CYS A 104 0.12 3.36 10.61
N GLY A 105 0.66 2.42 9.84
CA GLY A 105 0.49 2.29 8.40
C GLY A 105 1.16 3.39 7.62
N PHE A 106 0.72 4.63 7.75
CA PHE A 106 1.23 5.79 7.03
C PHE A 106 1.83 6.83 7.96
N HIS A 107 2.77 7.61 7.45
CA HIS A 107 3.40 8.74 8.14
C HIS A 107 2.96 10.06 7.49
N ASP A 108 2.71 11.10 8.28
CA ASP A 108 2.25 12.41 7.79
C ASP A 108 3.38 13.32 7.24
N TRP A 109 4.62 12.89 7.35
CA TRP A 109 5.81 13.69 7.02
C TRP A 109 5.90 15.03 7.78
N LYS A 110 5.31 15.08 8.98
CA LYS A 110 5.17 16.31 9.79
C LYS A 110 4.45 17.46 9.04
N LYS A 111 3.52 17.09 8.15
CA LYS A 111 2.69 18.01 7.36
C LYS A 111 1.24 17.91 7.85
N GLU A 112 0.91 18.68 8.88
CA GLU A 112 -0.42 18.63 9.48
C GLU A 112 -1.53 18.92 8.46
N ASP A 113 -1.32 19.86 7.55
CA ASP A 113 -2.28 20.18 6.49
C ASP A 113 -2.57 18.99 5.57
N ALA A 114 -1.57 18.12 5.35
CA ALA A 114 -1.75 16.95 4.52
C ALA A 114 -2.73 15.93 5.14
N ARG A 115 -2.81 15.83 6.47
CA ARG A 115 -3.73 14.91 7.16
C ARG A 115 -5.19 15.13 6.76
N ASN A 116 -5.56 16.38 6.44
CA ASN A 116 -6.92 16.74 6.06
C ASN A 116 -7.21 16.54 4.57
N THR A 117 -6.21 16.25 3.76
CA THR A 117 -6.32 16.23 2.30
C THR A 117 -5.91 14.90 1.67
N VAL A 118 -5.14 14.08 2.38
CA VAL A 118 -4.72 12.75 1.86
C VAL A 118 -5.88 11.77 1.80
N LEU A 119 -5.80 10.84 0.86
CA LEU A 119 -6.60 9.64 0.84
C LEU A 119 -5.66 8.45 1.06
N TYR A 120 -5.49 8.06 2.32
CA TYR A 120 -4.83 6.84 2.71
C TYR A 120 -5.88 5.84 3.18
N ALA A 121 -6.00 4.72 2.48
CA ALA A 121 -7.07 3.78 2.75
C ALA A 121 -6.61 2.33 2.64
N GLU A 122 -7.26 1.49 3.41
CA GLU A 122 -7.01 0.05 3.46
C GLU A 122 -8.33 -0.71 3.40
N TYR A 123 -8.30 -1.91 2.78
CA TYR A 123 -9.42 -2.82 2.75
C TYR A 123 -8.93 -4.25 2.89
N ARG A 124 -9.36 -4.95 3.94
CA ARG A 124 -9.12 -6.37 4.19
C ARG A 124 -7.64 -6.79 4.04
N ASN A 125 -6.71 -5.91 4.35
CA ASN A 125 -5.30 -6.27 4.43
C ASN A 125 -5.08 -7.23 5.62
N TYR A 126 -4.11 -8.14 5.50
CA TYR A 126 -3.87 -9.17 6.49
C TYR A 126 -2.37 -9.35 6.78
N PRO A 127 -1.99 -9.82 7.99
CA PRO A 127 -0.60 -10.13 8.29
C PRO A 127 -0.07 -11.26 7.41
N ALA A 128 1.16 -11.09 6.88
CA ALA A 128 1.83 -12.15 6.16
C ALA A 128 2.09 -13.35 7.08
N SER A 129 1.78 -14.56 6.61
CA SER A 129 2.16 -15.78 7.32
C SER A 129 3.66 -16.02 7.21
N SER A 130 4.25 -16.78 8.16
CA SER A 130 5.67 -17.17 8.10
C SER A 130 6.04 -17.97 6.83
N ALA A 131 5.06 -18.51 6.12
CA ALA A 131 5.24 -19.18 4.84
C ALA A 131 5.33 -18.22 3.64
N ASP A 132 4.84 -16.98 3.76
CA ASP A 132 4.87 -15.98 2.68
C ASP A 132 6.24 -15.35 2.46
N THR A 133 7.15 -15.47 3.41
CA THR A 133 8.49 -14.88 3.31
C THR A 133 9.47 -15.69 2.45
N THR A 134 9.13 -16.92 2.04
CA THR A 134 10.10 -17.85 1.43
C THR A 134 9.67 -18.53 0.12
N SER A 135 8.46 -18.39 -0.40
CA SER A 135 8.07 -19.12 -1.62
C SER A 135 7.13 -18.36 -2.57
N ASN A 136 7.53 -18.37 -3.85
CA ASN A 136 6.78 -17.78 -4.98
C ASN A 136 5.54 -18.62 -5.42
N ASN A 137 5.09 -19.60 -4.64
CA ASN A 137 3.99 -20.49 -5.03
C ASN A 137 3.10 -20.84 -3.85
N ARG A 138 2.06 -20.04 -3.60
CA ARG A 138 0.87 -20.53 -2.90
C ARG A 138 -0.41 -19.93 -3.47
N SER A 139 -1.40 -20.80 -3.59
CA SER A 139 -2.78 -20.49 -3.92
C SER A 139 -3.34 -19.46 -2.93
N LEU A 140 -4.02 -18.45 -3.43
CA LEU A 140 -4.60 -17.31 -2.70
C LEU A 140 -5.72 -17.69 -1.68
N ASN A 141 -5.95 -18.97 -1.40
CA ASN A 141 -7.12 -19.43 -0.67
C ASN A 141 -6.90 -19.88 0.77
N ASP A 142 -5.67 -19.95 1.27
CA ASP A 142 -5.41 -20.63 2.54
C ASP A 142 -4.79 -19.72 3.59
N ASP A 143 -5.26 -18.77 4.19
CA ASP A 143 -4.85 -18.13 5.45
C ASP A 143 -5.31 -16.66 5.59
N ILE A 144 -6.60 -16.41 5.35
CA ILE A 144 -7.21 -15.21 5.91
C ILE A 144 -7.48 -15.50 7.38
N HIS A 145 -6.71 -14.93 8.29
CA HIS A 145 -7.07 -14.91 9.70
C HIS A 145 -8.30 -14.02 9.91
N CYS A 146 -9.44 -14.53 9.51
CA CYS A 146 -10.72 -14.01 9.93
C CYS A 146 -11.14 -14.78 11.17
N ILE A 147 -11.12 -14.17 12.33
CA ILE A 147 -11.85 -14.67 13.50
C ILE A 147 -13.31 -14.25 13.30
N ASP A 148 -14.21 -15.22 13.20
CA ASP A 148 -15.65 -15.04 13.02
C ASP A 148 -16.05 -14.23 11.75
N GLY A 149 -15.33 -14.39 10.63
CA GLY A 149 -15.68 -13.72 9.39
C GLY A 149 -15.42 -12.21 9.38
N ARG A 150 -14.72 -11.68 10.39
CA ARG A 150 -14.31 -10.28 10.47
C ARG A 150 -12.80 -10.21 10.29
N CYS A 151 -12.34 -9.47 9.26
CA CYS A 151 -10.95 -9.03 9.20
C CYS A 151 -10.71 -8.13 10.41
N ILE A 152 -9.69 -8.44 11.23
CA ILE A 152 -9.35 -7.59 12.37
C ILE A 152 -8.62 -6.38 11.78
N PRO A 153 -9.17 -5.16 11.85
CA PRO A 153 -8.45 -3.98 11.44
C PRO A 153 -7.17 -3.85 12.27
N TYR A 154 -6.09 -3.36 11.68
CA TYR A 154 -4.87 -3.08 12.42
C TYR A 154 -5.18 -2.04 13.50
N PRO A 155 -5.09 -2.36 14.80
CA PRO A 155 -5.70 -1.55 15.88
C PRO A 155 -5.01 -0.21 16.13
N HIS A 156 -3.91 0.08 15.44
CA HIS A 156 -3.07 1.25 15.71
C HIS A 156 -2.80 2.12 14.47
N ARG A 157 -3.66 2.05 13.44
CA ARG A 157 -3.52 2.94 12.28
C ARG A 157 -3.65 4.39 12.68
N ALA A 158 -2.93 5.27 11.97
CA ALA A 158 -3.05 6.71 12.18
C ALA A 158 -4.48 7.19 11.89
N GLU A 159 -4.95 8.19 12.63
CA GLU A 159 -6.34 8.70 12.56
C GLU A 159 -6.80 9.14 11.16
N TYR A 160 -5.86 9.50 10.29
CA TYR A 160 -6.13 9.92 8.91
C TYR A 160 -6.10 8.75 7.91
N VAL A 161 -6.02 7.51 8.36
CA VAL A 161 -6.12 6.29 7.53
C VAL A 161 -7.55 5.77 7.59
N CYS A 162 -8.16 5.57 6.42
CA CYS A 162 -9.53 5.10 6.30
C CYS A 162 -9.56 3.57 6.13
N GLU A 163 -10.39 2.89 6.92
CA GLU A 163 -10.81 1.52 6.63
C GLU A 163 -12.01 1.58 5.68
N LEU A 164 -11.87 0.94 4.51
CA LEU A 164 -12.95 0.91 3.51
C LEU A 164 -13.91 -0.25 3.79
N ASP A 165 -15.19 -0.03 3.49
CA ASP A 165 -16.16 -1.12 3.34
C ASP A 165 -16.11 -1.71 1.91
N ALA A 166 -16.87 -2.77 1.66
CA ALA A 166 -16.87 -3.46 0.36
C ALA A 166 -17.34 -2.56 -0.79
N VAL A 167 -18.30 -1.67 -0.55
CA VAL A 167 -18.81 -0.75 -1.58
C VAL A 167 -17.78 0.31 -1.91
N GLN A 168 -17.11 0.85 -0.91
CA GLN A 168 -16.03 1.81 -1.08
C GLN A 168 -14.82 1.19 -1.78
N ALA A 169 -14.46 -0.06 -1.44
CA ALA A 169 -13.35 -0.77 -2.07
C ALA A 169 -13.60 -1.02 -3.57
N GLU A 170 -14.86 -1.30 -3.98
CA GLU A 170 -15.22 -1.48 -5.39
C GLU A 170 -14.95 -0.22 -6.24
N HIS A 171 -15.02 0.96 -5.64
CA HIS A 171 -14.63 2.21 -6.32
C HIS A 171 -13.17 2.20 -6.79
N PHE A 172 -12.31 1.43 -6.14
CA PHE A 172 -10.89 1.26 -6.50
C PHE A 172 -10.63 -0.01 -7.31
N SER A 173 -11.63 -0.56 -8.01
CA SER A 173 -11.42 -1.65 -8.96
C SER A 173 -10.48 -1.23 -10.10
N LYS A 174 -9.81 -2.19 -10.70
CA LYS A 174 -8.90 -1.93 -11.83
C LYS A 174 -9.60 -1.17 -12.96
N GLU A 175 -10.81 -1.59 -13.28
CA GLU A 175 -11.65 -1.02 -14.32
C GLU A 175 -11.95 0.46 -14.05
N ASN A 176 -12.27 0.82 -12.82
CA ASN A 176 -12.54 2.22 -12.44
C ASN A 176 -11.26 3.05 -12.46
N VAL A 177 -10.21 2.57 -11.80
CA VAL A 177 -8.93 3.30 -11.64
C VAL A 177 -8.23 3.55 -12.97
N LEU A 178 -8.27 2.56 -13.89
CA LEU A 178 -7.59 2.65 -15.17
C LEU A 178 -8.50 3.10 -16.31
N SER A 179 -9.77 3.42 -16.06
CA SER A 179 -10.69 3.94 -17.06
C SER A 179 -10.20 5.26 -17.66
N GLY A 180 -10.57 5.52 -18.90
CA GLY A 180 -10.27 6.78 -19.58
C GLY A 180 -10.91 6.88 -20.94
N ALA A 181 -10.92 8.09 -21.50
CA ALA A 181 -11.54 8.37 -22.82
C ALA A 181 -10.85 7.66 -24.00
N ASP A 182 -9.65 7.14 -23.80
CA ASP A 182 -8.87 6.37 -24.78
C ASP A 182 -9.24 4.88 -24.79
N HIS A 183 -10.18 4.45 -23.94
CA HIS A 183 -10.63 3.05 -23.82
C HIS A 183 -9.49 2.06 -23.52
N TRP A 184 -8.41 2.52 -22.90
CA TRP A 184 -7.32 1.64 -22.48
C TRP A 184 -7.80 0.66 -21.44
N ASN A 185 -7.71 -0.64 -21.72
CA ASN A 185 -8.08 -1.74 -20.83
C ASN A 185 -6.95 -2.78 -20.83
N PRO A 186 -5.96 -2.67 -19.92
CA PRO A 186 -4.80 -3.54 -19.85
C PRO A 186 -5.09 -4.94 -19.30
#